data_f45d35393ac613484da42eee1824e922
#
_entry.id   f45d35393ac613484da42eee1824e922
#
_cell.length_a   1.000
_cell.length_b   1.000
_cell.length_c   1.000
_cell.angle_alpha   90.00
_cell.angle_beta   90.00
_cell.angle_gamma   90.00
#
_symmetry.space_group_name_H-M   'P 1'
#
loop_
_entity.id
_entity.type
_entity.pdbx_description
1 polymer ?
#
loop_
_entity_poly.entity_id
_entity_poly.type
_entity_poly.pdbx_seq_one_letter_code
_entity_poly.pdbx_strand_id
1 'polypeptide(L)'
;MGAPVFNGPFIMPMFRSFVPRKTQPWIYLFIAVAFQLSGGVYLGALNQMIGSMALMREDLLMCMYANLAGMAIYFPLLFRMKFRFTNKTLLTSAALGVLLCNLTAPYITFLPLLWMICFIEGMCKIQGTFECMSNIQLWMTPTRDFTVFFPWLHVVVLGSIQLSDLITTYLMYHYHWTYMNLFIAGLMLVVLLIQTICVKHFRFMRKFPLFGIDWLGAALWAVLWIEIAFLFNYGDWYDWWNSPVIRQLSAAIIITLFFCVWRMMTIRHPFLEPKMWTYRYFWPLLGLITLVEAFLATEHVLEEIFYEEVMKYEELVSVQLAWFAIIGIVCGCVFSYWWMHIKHYNYVRLIIVGFLGLIGYLIGFYLTLSADIHISQFYLPTICRGFAYAVLSATFMVCLEEIMTFQHFFQGLSVFNMLHMVVGGVLGGAVYARGLAYYLPDNLARYGSAIDHVSFSNNPFNLGHYMEEFIS
;
A
#
# COMPACT_ATOMS: atom_id res chain seq x y z
N MET A 1 -31.85 -12.07 -27.10
CA MET A 1 -30.62 -11.96 -27.91
C MET A 1 -29.48 -12.44 -27.03
N GLY A 2 -28.97 -13.66 -27.28
CA GLY A 2 -27.86 -14.23 -26.52
C GLY A 2 -26.58 -13.38 -26.68
N ALA A 3 -25.92 -13.12 -25.60
CA ALA A 3 -24.62 -12.47 -25.64
C ALA A 3 -23.67 -13.31 -26.51
N PRO A 4 -22.85 -12.69 -27.37
CA PRO A 4 -21.92 -13.44 -28.20
C PRO A 4 -20.93 -14.17 -27.29
N VAL A 5 -20.89 -15.49 -27.38
CA VAL A 5 -19.91 -16.34 -26.72
C VAL A 5 -18.58 -16.07 -27.41
N PHE A 6 -17.71 -15.31 -26.80
CA PHE A 6 -16.36 -15.07 -27.27
C PHE A 6 -15.49 -16.32 -26.98
N ASN A 7 -15.47 -17.24 -27.91
CA ASN A 7 -14.53 -18.36 -27.92
C ASN A 7 -13.19 -17.88 -28.51
N GLY A 8 -12.34 -17.34 -27.66
CA GLY A 8 -10.98 -16.93 -28.06
C GLY A 8 -10.37 -15.88 -27.11
N PRO A 9 -9.06 -15.62 -27.20
CA PRO A 9 -8.44 -14.58 -26.40
C PRO A 9 -9.06 -13.23 -26.72
N PHE A 10 -9.38 -12.46 -25.68
CA PHE A 10 -9.98 -11.13 -25.78
C PHE A 10 -9.11 -10.25 -26.69
N ILE A 11 -9.73 -9.65 -27.72
CA ILE A 11 -9.07 -8.68 -28.59
C ILE A 11 -9.12 -7.34 -27.89
N MET A 12 -7.95 -6.73 -27.63
CA MET A 12 -7.84 -5.39 -27.08
C MET A 12 -8.04 -4.33 -28.18
N PRO A 13 -9.25 -3.84 -28.42
CA PRO A 13 -9.55 -2.96 -29.57
C PRO A 13 -8.96 -1.56 -29.44
N MET A 14 -8.39 -1.24 -28.27
CA MET A 14 -7.75 0.03 -27.97
C MET A 14 -6.35 0.17 -28.56
N PHE A 15 -5.71 -0.90 -28.99
CA PHE A 15 -4.40 -0.82 -29.66
C PHE A 15 -4.53 -0.53 -31.16
N ARG A 16 -3.52 0.13 -31.72
CA ARG A 16 -3.41 0.34 -33.17
C ARG A 16 -3.08 -0.98 -33.87
N SER A 17 -3.41 -1.11 -35.15
CA SER A 17 -3.30 -2.34 -35.93
C SER A 17 -1.87 -2.87 -36.09
N PHE A 18 -0.85 -2.02 -36.01
CA PHE A 18 0.55 -2.42 -36.14
C PHE A 18 1.08 -3.12 -34.87
N VAL A 19 0.43 -2.99 -33.71
CA VAL A 19 0.88 -3.61 -32.47
C VAL A 19 0.48 -5.10 -32.44
N PRO A 20 1.45 -6.04 -32.39
CA PRO A 20 1.16 -7.46 -32.36
C PRO A 20 0.26 -7.84 -31.18
N ARG A 21 -0.72 -8.70 -31.39
CA ARG A 21 -1.67 -9.10 -30.33
C ARG A 21 -0.98 -9.72 -29.10
N LYS A 22 0.10 -10.46 -29.29
CA LYS A 22 0.85 -11.09 -28.20
C LYS A 22 1.58 -10.11 -27.29
N THR A 23 1.94 -8.92 -27.79
CA THR A 23 2.66 -7.89 -27.02
C THR A 23 1.74 -6.93 -26.28
N GLN A 24 0.46 -6.82 -26.66
CA GLN A 24 -0.50 -5.88 -26.07
C GLN A 24 -0.65 -6.03 -24.55
N PRO A 25 -0.83 -7.23 -23.96
CA PRO A 25 -0.94 -7.35 -22.51
C PRO A 25 0.35 -6.99 -21.78
N TRP A 26 1.51 -7.28 -22.38
CA TRP A 26 2.80 -6.92 -21.79
C TRP A 26 3.04 -5.40 -21.76
N ILE A 27 2.56 -4.68 -22.77
CA ILE A 27 2.60 -3.21 -22.78
C ILE A 27 1.75 -2.67 -21.62
N TYR A 28 0.54 -3.19 -21.42
CA TYR A 28 -0.30 -2.76 -20.31
C TYR A 28 0.28 -3.18 -18.96
N LEU A 29 0.90 -4.35 -18.87
CA LEU A 29 1.58 -4.78 -17.65
C LEU A 29 2.73 -3.83 -17.29
N PHE A 30 3.57 -3.48 -18.27
CA PHE A 30 4.64 -2.49 -18.08
C PHE A 30 4.10 -1.14 -17.60
N ILE A 31 3.03 -0.64 -18.23
CA ILE A 31 2.39 0.63 -17.82
C ILE A 31 1.82 0.52 -16.40
N ALA A 32 1.20 -0.61 -16.05
CA ALA A 32 0.66 -0.84 -14.70
C ALA A 32 1.77 -0.83 -13.64
N VAL A 33 2.88 -1.55 -13.89
CA VAL A 33 4.06 -1.53 -13.01
C VAL A 33 4.63 -0.12 -12.88
N ALA A 34 4.75 0.62 -14.00
CA ALA A 34 5.22 1.99 -13.97
C ALA A 34 4.38 2.90 -13.08
N PHE A 35 3.04 2.77 -13.12
CA PHE A 35 2.15 3.49 -12.19
C PHE A 35 2.32 3.01 -10.75
N GLN A 36 2.52 1.73 -10.51
CA GLN A 36 2.68 1.20 -9.15
C GLN A 36 3.97 1.65 -8.46
N LEU A 37 5.03 1.92 -9.21
CA LEU A 37 6.29 2.45 -8.67
C LEU A 37 6.17 3.90 -8.19
N SER A 38 5.14 4.67 -8.60
CA SER A 38 4.99 6.07 -8.21
C SER A 38 4.45 6.23 -6.77
N GLY A 39 4.83 7.30 -6.09
CA GLY A 39 4.37 7.55 -4.71
C GLY A 39 4.55 9.01 -4.23
N GLY A 40 5.31 9.83 -4.96
CA GLY A 40 5.63 11.23 -4.58
C GLY A 40 6.63 11.33 -3.43
N VAL A 41 6.44 10.55 -2.40
CA VAL A 41 7.37 10.31 -1.29
C VAL A 41 7.65 8.82 -1.21
N TYR A 42 8.89 8.44 -0.92
CA TYR A 42 9.36 7.06 -0.99
C TYR A 42 9.96 6.62 0.34
N LEU A 43 9.47 5.53 0.89
CA LEU A 43 9.90 5.03 2.22
C LEU A 43 11.38 4.70 2.25
N GLY A 44 11.93 4.07 1.21
CA GLY A 44 13.36 3.76 1.13
C GLY A 44 14.29 4.98 1.12
N ALA A 45 13.76 6.22 1.00
CA ALA A 45 14.52 7.46 1.07
C ALA A 45 14.18 8.31 2.32
N LEU A 46 13.43 7.76 3.26
CA LEU A 46 12.82 8.49 4.37
C LEU A 46 13.88 9.28 5.17
N ASN A 47 14.95 8.63 5.59
CA ASN A 47 16.02 9.24 6.42
C ASN A 47 16.72 10.40 5.70
N GLN A 48 17.01 10.27 4.40
CA GLN A 48 17.61 11.36 3.62
C GLN A 48 16.63 12.51 3.37
N MET A 49 15.34 12.22 3.17
CA MET A 49 14.32 13.25 3.00
C MET A 49 14.13 14.06 4.28
N ILE A 50 14.08 13.41 5.46
CA ILE A 50 14.05 14.08 6.76
C ILE A 50 15.19 15.09 6.88
N GLY A 51 16.44 14.66 6.63
CA GLY A 51 17.61 15.53 6.73
C GLY A 51 17.64 16.68 5.70
N SER A 52 17.20 16.42 4.46
CA SER A 52 17.30 17.40 3.37
C SER A 52 16.14 18.39 3.31
N MET A 53 14.93 17.99 3.68
CA MET A 53 13.73 18.84 3.65
C MET A 53 13.44 19.50 5.00
N ALA A 54 14.18 19.17 6.05
CA ALA A 54 13.95 19.60 7.44
C ALA A 54 12.51 19.30 7.90
N LEU A 55 11.98 18.15 7.49
CA LEU A 55 10.66 17.62 7.85
C LEU A 55 10.81 16.51 8.88
N MET A 56 9.76 16.24 9.65
CA MET A 56 9.72 15.11 10.56
C MET A 56 9.38 13.81 9.83
N ARG A 57 9.68 12.68 10.46
CA ARG A 57 9.29 11.35 9.95
C ARG A 57 7.77 11.27 9.74
N GLU A 58 7.00 11.75 10.70
CA GLU A 58 5.54 11.78 10.69
C GLU A 58 4.98 12.59 9.51
N ASP A 59 5.66 13.70 9.13
CA ASP A 59 5.27 14.53 8.00
C ASP A 59 5.34 13.77 6.68
N LEU A 60 6.41 13.00 6.48
CA LEU A 60 6.64 12.20 5.29
C LEU A 60 5.72 10.97 5.24
N LEU A 61 5.52 10.30 6.38
CA LEU A 61 4.55 9.22 6.48
C LEU A 61 3.14 9.70 6.17
N MET A 62 2.78 10.91 6.60
CA MET A 62 1.48 11.51 6.25
C MET A 62 1.32 11.75 4.76
N CYS A 63 2.40 12.08 4.02
CA CYS A 63 2.38 12.15 2.56
C CYS A 63 2.03 10.80 1.93
N MET A 64 2.61 9.71 2.44
CA MET A 64 2.28 8.35 2.01
C MET A 64 0.81 8.01 2.30
N TYR A 65 0.32 8.30 3.50
CA TYR A 65 -1.09 8.06 3.85
C TYR A 65 -2.05 8.91 3.01
N ALA A 66 -1.67 10.14 2.65
CA ALA A 66 -2.44 10.97 1.73
C ALA A 66 -2.52 10.34 0.32
N ASN A 67 -1.42 9.77 -0.18
CA ASN A 67 -1.41 9.03 -1.45
C ASN A 67 -2.37 7.83 -1.41
N LEU A 68 -2.32 7.02 -0.35
CA LEU A 68 -3.20 5.87 -0.15
C LEU A 68 -4.68 6.29 -0.02
N ALA A 69 -4.96 7.39 0.69
CA ALA A 69 -6.30 7.97 0.78
C ALA A 69 -6.82 8.42 -0.60
N GLY A 70 -5.97 9.04 -1.41
CA GLY A 70 -6.29 9.42 -2.78
C GLY A 70 -6.67 8.21 -3.64
N MET A 71 -5.90 7.11 -3.54
CA MET A 71 -6.23 5.84 -4.20
C MET A 71 -7.60 5.32 -3.76
N ALA A 72 -7.83 5.24 -2.44
CA ALA A 72 -9.05 4.68 -1.87
C ALA A 72 -10.31 5.47 -2.27
N ILE A 73 -10.27 6.80 -2.22
CA ILE A 73 -11.39 7.65 -2.62
C ILE A 73 -11.69 7.53 -4.12
N TYR A 74 -10.71 7.19 -4.93
CA TYR A 74 -10.93 7.08 -6.36
C TYR A 74 -11.56 5.75 -6.80
N PHE A 75 -11.51 4.68 -5.98
CA PHE A 75 -12.09 3.37 -6.34
C PHE A 75 -13.57 3.41 -6.76
N PRO A 76 -14.49 4.06 -6.02
CA PRO A 76 -15.90 4.13 -6.44
C PRO A 76 -16.11 4.91 -7.74
N LEU A 77 -15.17 5.78 -8.10
CA LEU A 77 -15.24 6.62 -9.29
C LEU A 77 -14.72 5.93 -10.55
N LEU A 78 -13.86 4.90 -10.42
CA LEU A 78 -13.13 4.28 -11.52
C LEU A 78 -14.01 3.90 -12.71
N PHE A 79 -15.13 3.17 -12.48
CA PHE A 79 -15.99 2.77 -13.56
C PHE A 79 -16.74 3.93 -14.21
N ARG A 80 -17.18 4.91 -13.43
CA ARG A 80 -17.85 6.09 -13.96
C ARG A 80 -16.92 6.88 -14.87
N MET A 81 -15.66 7.03 -14.48
CA MET A 81 -14.62 7.65 -15.29
C MET A 81 -14.31 6.84 -16.55
N LYS A 82 -14.13 5.51 -16.42
CA LYS A 82 -13.87 4.60 -17.54
C LYS A 82 -14.96 4.64 -18.62
N PHE A 83 -16.23 4.76 -18.24
CA PHE A 83 -17.34 4.81 -19.20
C PHE A 83 -17.59 6.23 -19.73
N ARG A 84 -17.09 7.25 -19.05
CA ARG A 84 -17.21 8.65 -19.51
C ARG A 84 -16.16 9.04 -20.52
N PHE A 85 -14.91 8.73 -20.23
CA PHE A 85 -13.76 9.13 -21.04
C PHE A 85 -13.27 7.98 -21.92
N THR A 86 -12.36 8.26 -22.86
CA THR A 86 -11.68 7.22 -23.61
C THR A 86 -10.49 6.69 -22.81
N ASN A 87 -10.14 5.40 -23.02
CA ASN A 87 -9.00 4.78 -22.36
C ASN A 87 -7.70 5.59 -22.54
N LYS A 88 -7.46 6.11 -23.75
CA LYS A 88 -6.28 6.95 -24.03
C LYS A 88 -6.31 8.24 -23.20
N THR A 89 -7.45 8.92 -23.11
CA THR A 89 -7.57 10.15 -22.31
C THR A 89 -7.30 9.87 -20.82
N LEU A 90 -7.84 8.78 -20.27
CA LEU A 90 -7.63 8.41 -18.88
C LEU A 90 -6.17 8.06 -18.57
N LEU A 91 -5.52 7.27 -19.43
CA LEU A 91 -4.10 6.97 -19.28
C LEU A 91 -3.22 8.23 -19.43
N THR A 92 -3.55 9.11 -20.39
CA THR A 92 -2.78 10.35 -20.59
C THR A 92 -2.92 11.27 -19.39
N SER A 93 -4.15 11.49 -18.88
CA SER A 93 -4.35 12.35 -17.70
C SER A 93 -3.70 11.78 -16.45
N ALA A 94 -3.76 10.45 -16.25
CA ALA A 94 -3.10 9.78 -15.14
C ALA A 94 -1.57 9.92 -15.22
N ALA A 95 -0.97 9.63 -16.38
CA ALA A 95 0.48 9.73 -16.55
C ALA A 95 1.00 11.17 -16.44
N LEU A 96 0.27 12.15 -16.99
CA LEU A 96 0.59 13.57 -16.80
C LEU A 96 0.46 14.01 -15.34
N GLY A 97 -0.56 13.54 -14.64
CA GLY A 97 -0.75 13.83 -13.21
C GLY A 97 0.42 13.31 -12.38
N VAL A 98 0.79 12.03 -12.53
CA VAL A 98 1.94 11.43 -11.83
C VAL A 98 3.25 12.14 -12.20
N LEU A 99 3.45 12.45 -13.50
CA LEU A 99 4.64 13.21 -13.97
C LEU A 99 4.77 14.54 -13.25
N LEU A 100 3.70 15.35 -13.24
CA LEU A 100 3.71 16.66 -12.63
C LEU A 100 3.91 16.59 -11.12
N CYS A 101 3.24 15.64 -10.43
CA CYS A 101 3.41 15.44 -9.00
C CYS A 101 4.87 15.11 -8.64
N ASN A 102 5.51 14.16 -9.34
CA ASN A 102 6.90 13.80 -9.08
C ASN A 102 7.91 14.92 -9.45
N LEU A 103 7.62 15.75 -10.44
CA LEU A 103 8.46 16.92 -10.77
C LEU A 103 8.34 18.04 -9.72
N THR A 104 7.19 18.16 -9.06
CA THR A 104 6.95 19.26 -8.11
C THR A 104 7.20 18.90 -6.66
N ALA A 105 6.93 17.65 -6.25
CA ALA A 105 7.04 17.20 -4.86
C ALA A 105 8.39 17.53 -4.19
N PRO A 106 9.57 17.34 -4.83
CA PRO A 106 10.86 17.63 -4.20
C PRO A 106 11.11 19.09 -3.84
N TYR A 107 10.36 20.01 -4.45
CA TYR A 107 10.56 21.47 -4.25
C TYR A 107 9.56 22.08 -3.26
N ILE A 108 8.61 21.28 -2.74
CA ILE A 108 7.55 21.77 -1.89
C ILE A 108 7.83 21.40 -0.44
N THR A 109 8.04 22.42 0.39
CA THR A 109 8.26 22.32 1.84
C THR A 109 6.99 22.63 2.64
N PHE A 110 5.95 23.23 2.01
CA PHE A 110 4.67 23.50 2.66
C PHE A 110 3.85 22.22 2.76
N LEU A 111 3.80 21.62 3.94
CA LEU A 111 3.19 20.30 4.21
C LEU A 111 1.78 20.10 3.66
N PRO A 112 0.79 21.01 3.89
CA PRO A 112 -0.56 20.77 3.39
C PRO A 112 -0.62 20.68 1.85
N LEU A 113 0.24 21.41 1.16
CA LEU A 113 0.34 21.35 -0.30
C LEU A 113 0.99 20.04 -0.74
N LEU A 114 2.01 19.58 -0.04
CA LEU A 114 2.67 18.31 -0.33
C LEU A 114 1.71 17.13 -0.12
N TRP A 115 0.91 17.12 0.96
CA TRP A 115 -0.14 16.12 1.18
C TRP A 115 -1.18 16.12 0.06
N MET A 116 -1.61 17.31 -0.39
CA MET A 116 -2.56 17.43 -1.50
C MET A 116 -2.00 16.90 -2.82
N ILE A 117 -0.72 17.14 -3.10
CA ILE A 117 -0.03 16.61 -4.29
C ILE A 117 0.04 15.09 -4.22
N CYS A 118 0.46 14.51 -3.08
CA CYS A 118 0.50 13.06 -2.89
C CYS A 118 -0.90 12.43 -2.99
N PHE A 119 -1.94 13.08 -2.47
CA PHE A 119 -3.33 12.65 -2.62
C PHE A 119 -3.77 12.59 -4.10
N ILE A 120 -3.48 13.64 -4.88
CA ILE A 120 -3.79 13.69 -6.31
C ILE A 120 -2.99 12.62 -7.07
N GLU A 121 -1.74 12.42 -6.70
CA GLU A 121 -0.91 11.37 -7.29
C GLU A 121 -1.50 9.98 -7.04
N GLY A 122 -1.98 9.70 -5.83
CA GLY A 122 -2.69 8.45 -5.51
C GLY A 122 -3.91 8.22 -6.39
N MET A 123 -4.71 9.26 -6.64
CA MET A 123 -5.83 9.19 -7.58
C MET A 123 -5.37 8.85 -9.01
N CYS A 124 -4.30 9.48 -9.48
CA CYS A 124 -3.74 9.23 -10.81
C CYS A 124 -3.13 7.83 -10.93
N LYS A 125 -2.40 7.38 -9.91
CA LYS A 125 -1.81 6.05 -9.80
C LYS A 125 -2.85 4.95 -9.97
N ILE A 126 -3.92 5.00 -9.17
CA ILE A 126 -4.97 3.97 -9.23
C ILE A 126 -5.75 4.04 -10.55
N GLN A 127 -5.99 5.24 -11.11
CA GLN A 127 -6.64 5.38 -12.41
C GLN A 127 -5.85 4.72 -13.52
N GLY A 128 -4.53 4.97 -13.58
CA GLY A 128 -3.64 4.39 -14.59
C GLY A 128 -3.52 2.86 -14.46
N THR A 129 -3.30 2.38 -13.24
CA THR A 129 -3.23 0.95 -12.93
C THR A 129 -4.53 0.22 -13.28
N PHE A 130 -5.68 0.77 -12.86
CA PHE A 130 -6.98 0.18 -13.14
C PHE A 130 -7.30 0.11 -14.63
N GLU A 131 -6.98 1.16 -15.39
CA GLU A 131 -7.21 1.16 -16.84
C GLU A 131 -6.42 0.05 -17.53
N CYS A 132 -5.19 -0.21 -17.09
CA CYS A 132 -4.37 -1.30 -17.62
C CYS A 132 -4.85 -2.68 -17.15
N MET A 133 -4.99 -2.86 -15.83
CA MET A 133 -5.27 -4.17 -15.23
C MET A 133 -6.68 -4.67 -15.55
N SER A 134 -7.68 -3.78 -15.66
CA SER A 134 -9.03 -4.18 -16.07
C SER A 134 -9.10 -4.71 -17.51
N ASN A 135 -8.17 -4.27 -18.39
CA ASN A 135 -8.08 -4.80 -19.75
C ASN A 135 -7.29 -6.11 -19.77
N ILE A 136 -6.25 -6.25 -18.95
CA ILE A 136 -5.53 -7.51 -18.74
C ILE A 136 -6.48 -8.57 -18.17
N GLN A 137 -7.34 -8.22 -17.21
CA GLN A 137 -8.34 -9.12 -16.66
C GLN A 137 -9.24 -9.72 -17.75
N LEU A 138 -9.79 -8.90 -18.63
CA LEU A 138 -10.62 -9.36 -19.74
C LEU A 138 -9.88 -10.23 -20.75
N TRP A 139 -8.56 -10.01 -20.90
CA TRP A 139 -7.70 -10.82 -21.75
C TRP A 139 -7.37 -12.18 -21.10
N MET A 140 -7.09 -12.21 -19.79
CA MET A 140 -6.79 -13.44 -19.04
C MET A 140 -8.02 -14.30 -18.82
N THR A 141 -9.11 -13.67 -18.40
CA THR A 141 -10.37 -14.34 -18.01
C THR A 141 -11.57 -13.65 -18.64
N PRO A 142 -11.94 -14.03 -19.88
CA PRO A 142 -13.14 -13.49 -20.54
C PRO A 142 -14.43 -13.73 -19.74
N THR A 143 -14.46 -14.78 -18.90
CA THR A 143 -15.54 -15.14 -17.98
C THR A 143 -15.59 -14.28 -16.70
N ARG A 144 -14.57 -13.41 -16.50
CA ARG A 144 -14.38 -12.59 -15.29
C ARG A 144 -14.18 -13.42 -14.03
N ASP A 145 -13.40 -14.48 -14.12
CA ASP A 145 -13.01 -15.28 -12.95
C ASP A 145 -11.95 -14.53 -12.13
N PHE A 146 -12.35 -14.01 -10.98
CA PHE A 146 -11.51 -13.25 -10.08
C PHE A 146 -10.53 -14.14 -9.29
N THR A 147 -10.81 -15.44 -9.17
CA THR A 147 -9.88 -16.38 -8.52
C THR A 147 -8.58 -16.56 -9.31
N VAL A 148 -8.61 -16.29 -10.62
CA VAL A 148 -7.42 -16.22 -11.48
C VAL A 148 -6.79 -14.84 -11.42
N PHE A 149 -7.61 -13.78 -11.52
CA PHE A 149 -7.10 -12.42 -11.70
C PHE A 149 -6.44 -11.83 -10.46
N PHE A 150 -7.06 -11.96 -9.27
CA PHE A 150 -6.52 -11.31 -8.07
C PHE A 150 -5.16 -11.83 -7.63
N PRO A 151 -4.84 -13.13 -7.64
CA PRO A 151 -3.48 -13.57 -7.33
C PRO A 151 -2.42 -12.90 -8.23
N TRP A 152 -2.66 -12.84 -9.54
CA TRP A 152 -1.73 -12.19 -10.48
C TRP A 152 -1.68 -10.66 -10.31
N LEU A 153 -2.81 -10.03 -10.00
CA LEU A 153 -2.85 -8.60 -9.66
C LEU A 153 -1.95 -8.30 -8.44
N HIS A 154 -1.99 -9.16 -7.40
CA HIS A 154 -1.17 -8.97 -6.20
C HIS A 154 0.32 -9.18 -6.46
N VAL A 155 0.73 -10.07 -7.39
CA VAL A 155 2.12 -10.13 -7.82
C VAL A 155 2.59 -8.76 -8.34
N VAL A 156 1.76 -8.11 -9.16
CA VAL A 156 2.10 -6.79 -9.73
C VAL A 156 2.10 -5.71 -8.64
N VAL A 157 1.08 -5.64 -7.81
CA VAL A 157 0.93 -4.58 -6.81
C VAL A 157 1.96 -4.72 -5.70
N LEU A 158 1.99 -5.86 -5.00
CA LEU A 158 2.91 -6.09 -3.88
C LEU A 158 4.36 -6.19 -4.34
N GLY A 159 4.61 -6.85 -5.48
CA GLY A 159 5.94 -6.93 -6.07
C GLY A 159 6.49 -5.56 -6.48
N SER A 160 5.63 -4.66 -6.98
CA SER A 160 6.04 -3.29 -7.30
C SER A 160 6.37 -2.44 -6.08
N ILE A 161 5.74 -2.68 -4.92
CA ILE A 161 6.08 -2.00 -3.66
C ILE A 161 7.52 -2.36 -3.27
N GLN A 162 7.85 -3.65 -3.20
CA GLN A 162 9.19 -4.12 -2.87
C GLN A 162 10.23 -3.68 -3.91
N LEU A 163 9.86 -3.66 -5.20
CA LEU A 163 10.73 -3.17 -6.27
C LEU A 163 10.96 -1.65 -6.17
N SER A 164 9.95 -0.88 -5.76
CA SER A 164 10.09 0.57 -5.54
C SER A 164 11.09 0.85 -4.42
N ASP A 165 11.02 0.08 -3.34
CA ASP A 165 11.95 0.19 -2.21
C ASP A 165 13.40 -0.13 -2.64
N LEU A 166 13.62 -1.24 -3.33
CA LEU A 166 14.92 -1.59 -3.92
C LEU A 166 15.50 -0.50 -4.81
N ILE A 167 14.69 0.04 -5.74
CA ILE A 167 15.15 1.08 -6.67
C ILE A 167 15.46 2.37 -5.91
N THR A 168 14.60 2.74 -4.96
CA THR A 168 14.75 3.96 -4.16
C THR A 168 16.04 3.91 -3.36
N THR A 169 16.27 2.85 -2.59
CA THR A 169 17.46 2.68 -1.77
C THR A 169 18.73 2.67 -2.62
N TYR A 170 18.71 1.99 -3.78
CA TYR A 170 19.85 1.97 -4.70
C TYR A 170 20.16 3.37 -5.26
N LEU A 171 19.13 4.12 -5.70
CA LEU A 171 19.32 5.48 -6.21
C LEU A 171 19.76 6.45 -5.13
N MET A 172 19.23 6.31 -3.92
CA MET A 172 19.59 7.10 -2.76
C MET A 172 21.06 6.90 -2.35
N TYR A 173 21.52 5.65 -2.30
CA TYR A 173 22.88 5.31 -1.90
C TYR A 173 23.94 5.85 -2.87
N HIS A 174 23.68 5.73 -4.19
CA HIS A 174 24.66 6.15 -5.21
C HIS A 174 24.56 7.62 -5.63
N TYR A 175 23.40 8.26 -5.41
CA TYR A 175 23.13 9.62 -5.88
C TYR A 175 22.48 10.46 -4.79
N HIS A 176 21.19 10.80 -4.98
CA HIS A 176 20.39 11.60 -4.06
C HIS A 176 18.92 11.16 -4.16
N TRP A 177 18.15 11.27 -3.08
CA TRP A 177 16.76 10.81 -3.02
C TRP A 177 15.86 11.41 -4.14
N THR A 178 16.13 12.62 -4.59
CA THR A 178 15.37 13.27 -5.68
C THR A 178 15.45 12.52 -7.02
N TYR A 179 16.49 11.69 -7.22
CA TYR A 179 16.63 10.89 -8.43
C TYR A 179 15.53 9.85 -8.59
N MET A 180 14.91 9.39 -7.49
CA MET A 180 13.73 8.52 -7.60
C MET A 180 12.55 9.26 -8.23
N ASN A 181 12.28 10.50 -7.83
CA ASN A 181 11.24 11.33 -8.45
C ASN A 181 11.54 11.58 -9.94
N LEU A 182 12.79 11.86 -10.30
CA LEU A 182 13.20 12.03 -11.70
C LEU A 182 13.09 10.72 -12.50
N PHE A 183 13.43 9.59 -11.89
CA PHE A 183 13.27 8.26 -12.50
C PHE A 183 11.80 7.98 -12.82
N ILE A 184 10.88 8.23 -11.88
CA ILE A 184 9.44 8.08 -12.12
C ILE A 184 8.94 9.08 -13.16
N ALA A 185 9.40 10.34 -13.14
CA ALA A 185 9.06 11.31 -14.17
C ALA A 185 9.50 10.83 -15.56
N GLY A 186 10.73 10.34 -15.69
CA GLY A 186 11.24 9.73 -16.92
C GLY A 186 10.43 8.52 -17.37
N LEU A 187 10.06 7.64 -16.42
CA LEU A 187 9.22 6.48 -16.68
C LEU A 187 7.82 6.88 -17.19
N MET A 188 7.22 7.93 -16.61
CA MET A 188 5.94 8.47 -17.07
C MET A 188 6.04 9.10 -18.48
N LEU A 189 7.16 9.73 -18.84
CA LEU A 189 7.40 10.18 -20.21
C LEU A 189 7.46 9.01 -21.21
N VAL A 190 8.10 7.90 -20.84
CA VAL A 190 8.11 6.66 -21.64
C VAL A 190 6.68 6.11 -21.78
N VAL A 191 5.91 6.08 -20.71
CA VAL A 191 4.49 5.68 -20.72
C VAL A 191 3.69 6.57 -21.66
N LEU A 192 3.85 7.89 -21.60
CA LEU A 192 3.19 8.86 -22.49
C LEU A 192 3.57 8.63 -23.96
N LEU A 193 4.82 8.32 -24.24
CA LEU A 193 5.30 7.98 -25.59
C LEU A 193 4.64 6.69 -26.09
N ILE A 194 4.71 5.61 -25.32
CA ILE A 194 4.15 4.30 -25.69
C ILE A 194 2.64 4.43 -25.94
N GLN A 195 1.88 5.07 -25.06
CA GLN A 195 0.44 5.20 -25.24
C GLN A 195 0.08 6.11 -26.43
N THR A 196 0.88 7.15 -26.72
CA THR A 196 0.63 8.03 -27.85
C THR A 196 0.82 7.29 -29.18
N ILE A 197 1.84 6.43 -29.24
CA ILE A 197 2.17 5.64 -30.44
C ILE A 197 1.26 4.41 -30.57
N CYS A 198 1.08 3.63 -29.49
CA CYS A 198 0.47 2.30 -29.57
C CYS A 198 -1.04 2.31 -29.34
N VAL A 199 -1.57 3.27 -28.54
CA VAL A 199 -2.97 3.28 -28.09
C VAL A 199 -3.78 4.30 -28.89
N LYS A 200 -4.98 3.88 -29.32
CA LYS A 200 -5.97 4.76 -29.97
C LYS A 200 -7.10 5.11 -28.99
N HIS A 201 -7.84 6.17 -29.31
CA HIS A 201 -9.04 6.51 -28.54
C HIS A 201 -10.12 5.45 -28.74
N PHE A 202 -10.43 4.74 -27.68
CA PHE A 202 -11.48 3.74 -27.64
C PHE A 202 -12.36 3.94 -26.41
N ARG A 203 -13.64 3.63 -26.53
CA ARG A 203 -14.62 3.69 -25.45
C ARG A 203 -15.46 2.42 -25.45
N PHE A 204 -15.60 1.81 -24.27
CA PHE A 204 -16.32 0.56 -24.14
C PHE A 204 -17.85 0.70 -24.25
N MET A 205 -18.42 1.84 -23.80
CA MET A 205 -19.85 2.07 -23.71
C MET A 205 -20.23 3.49 -24.11
N ARG A 206 -21.54 3.77 -24.17
CA ARG A 206 -22.06 5.14 -24.32
C ARG A 206 -21.63 6.03 -23.15
N LYS A 207 -21.51 7.34 -23.38
CA LYS A 207 -21.09 8.31 -22.35
C LYS A 207 -21.99 8.22 -21.11
N PHE A 208 -21.39 7.89 -19.97
CA PHE A 208 -22.09 7.90 -18.69
C PHE A 208 -22.10 9.31 -18.09
N PRO A 209 -23.21 9.79 -17.51
CA PRO A 209 -23.27 11.15 -16.93
C PRO A 209 -22.46 11.22 -15.61
N LEU A 210 -21.76 12.34 -15.39
CA LEU A 210 -21.00 12.59 -14.16
C LEU A 210 -21.82 13.30 -13.08
N PHE A 211 -22.97 13.89 -13.42
CA PHE A 211 -23.81 14.63 -12.46
C PHE A 211 -24.42 13.74 -11.36
N GLY A 212 -24.42 12.42 -11.54
CA GLY A 212 -24.85 11.46 -10.51
C GLY A 212 -23.75 11.06 -9.51
N ILE A 213 -22.58 11.70 -9.55
CA ILE A 213 -21.48 11.47 -8.58
C ILE A 213 -21.68 12.43 -7.40
N ASP A 214 -21.63 11.89 -6.20
CA ASP A 214 -21.63 12.66 -4.96
C ASP A 214 -20.21 13.17 -4.63
N TRP A 215 -19.81 14.27 -5.30
CA TRP A 215 -18.48 14.87 -5.12
C TRP A 215 -18.27 15.39 -3.69
N LEU A 216 -19.31 15.97 -3.09
CA LEU A 216 -19.20 16.45 -1.70
C LEU A 216 -19.09 15.29 -0.72
N GLY A 217 -19.81 14.18 -0.97
CA GLY A 217 -19.63 12.96 -0.18
C GLY A 217 -18.22 12.40 -0.30
N ALA A 218 -17.67 12.33 -1.52
CA ALA A 218 -16.30 11.91 -1.74
C ALA A 218 -15.29 12.81 -0.99
N ALA A 219 -15.49 14.12 -1.02
CA ALA A 219 -14.63 15.08 -0.29
C ALA A 219 -14.73 14.89 1.23
N LEU A 220 -15.94 14.71 1.78
CA LEU A 220 -16.13 14.46 3.22
C LEU A 220 -15.45 13.16 3.67
N TRP A 221 -15.57 12.08 2.88
CA TRP A 221 -14.87 10.83 3.17
C TRP A 221 -13.35 10.98 3.05
N ALA A 222 -12.85 11.77 2.08
CA ALA A 222 -11.42 12.05 1.96
C ALA A 222 -10.88 12.79 3.19
N VAL A 223 -11.60 13.83 3.65
CA VAL A 223 -11.23 14.57 4.86
C VAL A 223 -11.23 13.65 6.08
N LEU A 224 -12.28 12.85 6.26
CA LEU A 224 -12.37 11.89 7.37
C LEU A 224 -11.16 10.94 7.41
N TRP A 225 -10.78 10.38 6.26
CA TRP A 225 -9.64 9.46 6.21
C TRP A 225 -8.31 10.13 6.52
N ILE A 226 -8.10 11.36 6.03
CA ILE A 226 -6.91 12.15 6.34
C ILE A 226 -6.87 12.52 7.82
N GLU A 227 -8.00 12.91 8.42
CA GLU A 227 -8.12 13.19 9.86
C GLU A 227 -7.78 11.97 10.72
N ILE A 228 -8.27 10.77 10.33
CA ILE A 228 -7.95 9.51 11.02
C ILE A 228 -6.46 9.17 10.88
N ALA A 229 -5.90 9.30 9.69
CA ALA A 229 -4.47 9.07 9.47
C ALA A 229 -3.62 10.03 10.30
N PHE A 230 -3.98 11.30 10.35
CA PHE A 230 -3.29 12.31 11.17
C PHE A 230 -3.37 11.96 12.66
N LEU A 231 -4.54 11.56 13.16
CA LEU A 231 -4.73 11.21 14.57
C LEU A 231 -3.74 10.11 15.02
N PHE A 232 -3.65 9.05 14.25
CA PHE A 232 -2.79 7.92 14.62
C PHE A 232 -1.30 8.20 14.36
N ASN A 233 -0.98 8.89 13.26
CA ASN A 233 0.41 9.16 12.88
C ASN A 233 1.09 10.20 13.80
N TYR A 234 0.37 11.23 14.22
CA TYR A 234 0.89 12.26 15.12
C TYR A 234 0.48 12.06 16.59
N GLY A 235 -0.22 10.97 16.91
CA GLY A 235 -0.72 10.71 18.26
C GLY A 235 0.38 10.74 19.32
N ASP A 236 1.48 10.02 19.10
CA ASP A 236 2.62 9.97 20.01
C ASP A 236 3.36 11.31 20.09
N TRP A 237 3.53 12.00 18.97
CA TRP A 237 4.17 13.32 18.94
C TRP A 237 3.45 14.36 19.79
N TYR A 238 2.11 14.34 19.80
CA TYR A 238 1.29 15.27 20.57
C TYR A 238 0.87 14.72 21.97
N ASP A 239 1.43 13.61 22.42
CA ASP A 239 1.05 12.95 23.67
C ASP A 239 -0.47 12.65 23.75
N TRP A 240 -1.02 12.18 22.65
CA TRP A 240 -2.41 11.74 22.51
C TRP A 240 -3.41 12.76 23.07
N TRP A 241 -4.40 12.32 23.88
CA TRP A 241 -5.47 13.17 24.41
C TRP A 241 -5.04 14.17 25.50
N ASN A 242 -3.79 14.18 25.90
CA ASN A 242 -3.25 15.24 26.77
C ASN A 242 -3.13 16.57 25.99
N SER A 243 -2.88 16.51 24.70
CA SER A 243 -2.80 17.69 23.84
C SER A 243 -4.18 18.25 23.45
N PRO A 244 -4.34 19.58 23.42
CA PRO A 244 -5.54 20.21 22.89
C PRO A 244 -5.74 19.96 21.38
N VAL A 245 -4.65 19.77 20.62
CA VAL A 245 -4.69 19.50 19.16
C VAL A 245 -5.41 18.18 18.89
N ILE A 246 -5.01 17.10 19.56
CA ILE A 246 -5.61 15.77 19.39
C ILE A 246 -7.06 15.74 19.85
N ARG A 247 -7.40 16.46 20.94
CA ARG A 247 -8.80 16.57 21.40
C ARG A 247 -9.68 17.30 20.37
N GLN A 248 -9.19 18.41 19.80
CA GLN A 248 -9.91 19.14 18.75
C GLN A 248 -10.05 18.30 17.49
N LEU A 249 -8.99 17.60 17.07
CA LEU A 249 -9.02 16.68 15.94
C LEU A 249 -10.02 15.53 16.17
N SER A 250 -10.03 14.93 17.37
CA SER A 250 -10.99 13.86 17.69
C SER A 250 -12.44 14.37 17.61
N ALA A 251 -12.69 15.59 18.04
CA ALA A 251 -14.00 16.24 17.89
C ALA A 251 -14.31 16.49 16.41
N ALA A 252 -13.34 16.95 15.61
CA ALA A 252 -13.50 17.14 14.16
C ALA A 252 -13.84 15.81 13.47
N ILE A 253 -13.14 14.72 13.77
CA ILE A 253 -13.43 13.37 13.24
C ILE A 253 -14.87 12.95 13.51
N ILE A 254 -15.38 13.17 14.73
CA ILE A 254 -16.77 12.84 15.09
C ILE A 254 -17.75 13.68 14.28
N ILE A 255 -17.48 14.97 14.12
CA ILE A 255 -18.32 15.89 13.34
C ILE A 255 -18.30 15.50 11.85
N THR A 256 -17.12 15.26 11.28
CA THR A 256 -16.97 14.84 9.88
C THR A 256 -17.68 13.51 9.63
N LEU A 257 -17.50 12.53 10.53
CA LEU A 257 -18.19 11.23 10.46
C LEU A 257 -19.73 11.42 10.52
N PHE A 258 -20.22 12.28 11.40
CA PHE A 258 -21.65 12.60 11.46
C PHE A 258 -22.16 13.15 10.11
N PHE A 259 -21.44 14.08 9.48
CA PHE A 259 -21.82 14.61 8.18
C PHE A 259 -21.72 13.55 7.06
N CYS A 260 -20.73 12.67 7.10
CA CYS A 260 -20.63 11.54 6.16
C CYS A 260 -21.85 10.61 6.28
N VAL A 261 -22.20 10.20 7.50
CA VAL A 261 -23.34 9.30 7.75
C VAL A 261 -24.67 9.99 7.42
N TRP A 262 -24.85 11.24 7.86
CA TRP A 262 -26.06 12.03 7.55
C TRP A 262 -26.25 12.14 6.02
N ARG A 263 -25.19 12.49 5.28
CA ARG A 263 -25.24 12.62 3.83
C ARG A 263 -25.51 11.27 3.16
N MET A 264 -24.89 10.20 3.63
CA MET A 264 -25.12 8.83 3.17
C MET A 264 -26.58 8.40 3.28
N MET A 265 -27.29 8.86 4.34
CA MET A 265 -28.68 8.52 4.57
C MET A 265 -29.69 9.42 3.84
N THR A 266 -29.29 10.65 3.50
CA THR A 266 -30.23 11.64 2.92
C THR A 266 -30.20 11.72 1.41
N ILE A 267 -29.07 11.39 0.76
CA ILE A 267 -28.89 11.53 -0.69
C ILE A 267 -29.28 10.23 -1.41
N ARG A 268 -29.95 10.38 -2.54
CA ARG A 268 -30.40 9.24 -3.37
C ARG A 268 -29.25 8.38 -3.92
N HIS A 269 -28.13 8.98 -4.25
CA HIS A 269 -26.93 8.31 -4.78
C HIS A 269 -25.71 8.77 -4.00
N PRO A 270 -25.53 8.32 -2.74
CA PRO A 270 -24.40 8.73 -1.92
C PRO A 270 -23.10 8.13 -2.47
N PHE A 271 -21.97 8.70 -2.06
CA PHE A 271 -20.64 8.20 -2.44
C PHE A 271 -20.43 6.75 -2.01
N LEU A 272 -20.78 6.40 -0.75
CA LEU A 272 -20.88 5.03 -0.25
C LEU A 272 -22.34 4.72 0.05
N GLU A 273 -22.87 3.63 -0.50
CA GLU A 273 -24.26 3.25 -0.29
C GLU A 273 -24.49 2.57 1.07
N PRO A 274 -25.56 2.90 1.83
CA PRO A 274 -25.84 2.28 3.13
C PRO A 274 -25.94 0.76 3.06
N LYS A 275 -26.43 0.22 1.95
CA LYS A 275 -26.57 -1.23 1.70
C LYS A 275 -25.22 -1.97 1.77
N MET A 276 -24.12 -1.30 1.44
CA MET A 276 -22.80 -1.91 1.51
C MET A 276 -22.46 -2.39 2.94
N TRP A 277 -22.88 -1.63 3.95
CA TRP A 277 -22.61 -1.94 5.36
C TRP A 277 -23.46 -3.07 5.93
N THR A 278 -24.50 -3.51 5.21
CA THR A 278 -25.43 -4.56 5.65
C THR A 278 -24.99 -5.98 5.23
N TYR A 279 -23.93 -6.12 4.44
CA TYR A 279 -23.43 -7.43 4.08
C TYR A 279 -22.83 -8.15 5.30
N ARG A 280 -23.34 -9.36 5.60
CA ARG A 280 -23.05 -10.10 6.84
C ARG A 280 -21.55 -10.33 7.11
N TYR A 281 -20.78 -10.63 6.09
CA TYR A 281 -19.37 -11.00 6.23
C TYR A 281 -18.41 -9.82 5.95
N PHE A 282 -18.92 -8.63 5.65
CA PHE A 282 -18.09 -7.47 5.35
C PHE A 282 -17.29 -6.99 6.58
N TRP A 283 -17.95 -6.86 7.74
CA TRP A 283 -17.29 -6.42 8.97
C TRP A 283 -16.21 -7.38 9.49
N PRO A 284 -16.46 -8.71 9.55
CA PRO A 284 -15.40 -9.66 9.88
C PRO A 284 -14.22 -9.59 8.92
N LEU A 285 -14.46 -9.40 7.62
CA LEU A 285 -13.40 -9.28 6.63
C LEU A 285 -12.56 -8.01 6.84
N LEU A 286 -13.21 -6.88 7.13
CA LEU A 286 -12.52 -5.64 7.47
C LEU A 286 -11.69 -5.78 8.75
N GLY A 287 -12.21 -6.44 9.77
CA GLY A 287 -11.47 -6.70 11.01
C GLY A 287 -10.24 -7.57 10.79
N LEU A 288 -10.37 -8.62 9.98
CA LEU A 288 -9.26 -9.52 9.67
C LEU A 288 -8.14 -8.81 8.88
N ILE A 289 -8.48 -8.00 7.88
CA ILE A 289 -7.46 -7.28 7.12
C ILE A 289 -6.74 -6.22 7.96
N THR A 290 -7.48 -5.49 8.81
CA THR A 290 -6.87 -4.53 9.74
C THR A 290 -5.91 -5.23 10.71
N LEU A 291 -6.27 -6.42 11.18
CA LEU A 291 -5.40 -7.24 12.03
C LEU A 291 -4.12 -7.69 11.32
N VAL A 292 -4.24 -8.12 10.06
CA VAL A 292 -3.07 -8.52 9.24
C VAL A 292 -2.10 -7.35 9.08
N GLU A 293 -2.61 -6.17 8.72
CA GLU A 293 -1.76 -4.97 8.57
C GLU A 293 -1.14 -4.52 9.89
N ALA A 294 -1.88 -4.63 11.00
CA ALA A 294 -1.33 -4.33 12.30
C ALA A 294 -0.15 -5.26 12.65
N PHE A 295 -0.22 -6.54 12.30
CA PHE A 295 0.92 -7.45 12.48
C PHE A 295 2.07 -7.17 11.50
N LEU A 296 1.79 -6.80 10.26
CA LEU A 296 2.80 -6.47 9.26
C LEU A 296 3.52 -5.14 9.53
N ALA A 297 2.91 -4.25 10.32
CA ALA A 297 3.56 -3.00 10.74
C ALA A 297 4.85 -3.22 11.57
N THR A 298 5.13 -4.46 12.02
CA THR A 298 6.44 -4.82 12.60
C THR A 298 7.60 -4.52 11.66
N GLU A 299 7.40 -4.67 10.33
CA GLU A 299 8.41 -4.40 9.30
C GLU A 299 8.97 -2.99 9.39
N HIS A 300 8.10 -2.00 9.52
CA HIS A 300 8.49 -0.59 9.49
C HIS A 300 8.85 0.01 10.86
N VAL A 301 8.66 -0.73 11.95
CA VAL A 301 8.96 -0.23 13.30
C VAL A 301 10.03 -1.09 13.95
N LEU A 302 9.78 -2.39 14.11
CA LEU A 302 10.70 -3.25 14.87
C LEU A 302 11.87 -3.76 14.01
N GLU A 303 11.59 -4.24 12.78
CA GLU A 303 12.66 -4.74 11.91
C GLU A 303 13.60 -3.61 11.46
N GLU A 304 13.06 -2.45 11.07
CA GLU A 304 13.85 -1.29 10.66
C GLU A 304 14.79 -0.85 11.77
N ILE A 305 14.28 -0.67 13.00
CA ILE A 305 15.09 -0.31 14.16
C ILE A 305 16.15 -1.39 14.45
N PHE A 306 15.78 -2.67 14.38
CA PHE A 306 16.71 -3.76 14.62
C PHE A 306 17.85 -3.77 13.59
N TYR A 307 17.55 -3.59 12.31
CA TYR A 307 18.59 -3.59 11.26
C TYR A 307 19.48 -2.34 11.30
N GLU A 308 18.90 -1.17 11.55
CA GLU A 308 19.64 0.10 11.51
C GLU A 308 20.37 0.41 12.82
N GLU A 309 19.73 0.25 13.97
CA GLU A 309 20.26 0.67 15.26
C GLU A 309 21.04 -0.44 15.98
N VAL A 310 20.53 -1.69 15.93
CA VAL A 310 21.16 -2.81 16.65
C VAL A 310 22.24 -3.45 15.80
N MET A 311 21.88 -3.90 14.59
CA MET A 311 22.81 -4.59 13.70
C MET A 311 23.72 -3.63 12.92
N LYS A 312 23.33 -2.36 12.82
CA LYS A 312 24.05 -1.30 12.08
C LYS A 312 24.34 -1.72 10.63
N TYR A 313 23.39 -2.42 9.99
CA TYR A 313 23.54 -2.79 8.60
C TYR A 313 23.43 -1.55 7.71
N GLU A 314 24.28 -1.51 6.69
CA GLU A 314 24.08 -0.54 5.61
C GLU A 314 22.73 -0.76 4.91
N GLU A 315 22.06 0.32 4.52
CA GLU A 315 20.76 0.27 3.84
C GLU A 315 20.76 -0.62 2.58
N LEU A 316 21.90 -0.69 1.86
CA LEU A 316 22.05 -1.61 0.72
C LEU A 316 22.05 -3.08 1.10
N VAL A 317 22.40 -3.41 2.34
CA VAL A 317 22.39 -4.79 2.83
C VAL A 317 20.97 -5.18 3.27
N SER A 318 20.31 -4.32 4.03
CA SER A 318 18.93 -4.56 4.51
C SER A 318 17.94 -4.63 3.36
N VAL A 319 18.05 -3.75 2.36
CA VAL A 319 17.12 -3.75 1.20
C VAL A 319 17.18 -5.04 0.35
N GLN A 320 18.27 -5.82 0.44
CA GLN A 320 18.34 -7.12 -0.24
C GLN A 320 17.24 -8.09 0.24
N LEU A 321 16.72 -7.91 1.45
CA LEU A 321 15.60 -8.70 1.98
C LEU A 321 14.34 -8.53 1.11
N ALA A 322 14.16 -7.39 0.43
CA ALA A 322 13.04 -7.18 -0.48
C ALA A 322 12.99 -8.19 -1.65
N TRP A 323 14.15 -8.72 -2.11
CA TRP A 323 14.16 -9.81 -3.10
C TRP A 323 13.52 -11.08 -2.55
N PHE A 324 13.80 -11.42 -1.30
CA PHE A 324 13.22 -12.58 -0.63
C PHE A 324 11.72 -12.38 -0.34
N ALA A 325 11.31 -11.15 -0.02
CA ALA A 325 9.89 -10.79 0.06
C ALA A 325 9.17 -10.99 -1.28
N ILE A 326 9.76 -10.57 -2.41
CA ILE A 326 9.21 -10.79 -3.76
C ILE A 326 9.06 -12.30 -4.05
N ILE A 327 10.06 -13.12 -3.71
CA ILE A 327 9.97 -14.58 -3.86
C ILE A 327 8.78 -15.12 -3.05
N GLY A 328 8.64 -14.69 -1.79
CA GLY A 328 7.51 -15.05 -0.93
C GLY A 328 6.17 -14.65 -1.54
N ILE A 329 6.04 -13.41 -2.04
CA ILE A 329 4.85 -12.89 -2.71
C ILE A 329 4.47 -13.75 -3.93
N VAL A 330 5.42 -14.04 -4.80
CA VAL A 330 5.17 -14.87 -5.99
C VAL A 330 4.71 -16.28 -5.59
N CYS A 331 5.39 -16.92 -4.63
CA CYS A 331 5.01 -18.23 -4.11
C CYS A 331 3.59 -18.22 -3.50
N GLY A 332 3.27 -17.19 -2.70
CA GLY A 332 1.95 -17.04 -2.09
C GLY A 332 0.84 -16.83 -3.11
N CYS A 333 1.07 -16.01 -4.13
CA CYS A 333 0.11 -15.79 -5.21
C CYS A 333 -0.11 -17.05 -6.07
N VAL A 334 0.95 -17.76 -6.43
CA VAL A 334 0.85 -19.03 -7.17
C VAL A 334 0.13 -20.09 -6.34
N PHE A 335 0.40 -20.17 -5.04
CA PHE A 335 -0.29 -21.06 -4.13
C PHE A 335 -1.77 -20.72 -4.01
N SER A 336 -2.12 -19.42 -3.89
CA SER A 336 -3.51 -18.95 -3.84
C SER A 336 -4.26 -19.27 -5.12
N TYR A 337 -3.64 -19.05 -6.29
CA TYR A 337 -4.19 -19.43 -7.59
C TYR A 337 -4.46 -20.93 -7.69
N TRP A 338 -3.48 -21.76 -7.30
CA TRP A 338 -3.63 -23.22 -7.29
C TRP A 338 -4.76 -23.67 -6.36
N TRP A 339 -4.85 -23.08 -5.16
CA TRP A 339 -5.86 -23.43 -4.16
C TRP A 339 -7.28 -23.05 -4.59
N MET A 340 -7.47 -21.82 -5.04
CA MET A 340 -8.79 -21.29 -5.35
C MET A 340 -9.30 -21.73 -6.74
N HIS A 341 -8.47 -21.63 -7.76
CA HIS A 341 -8.89 -21.86 -9.14
C HIS A 341 -8.75 -23.33 -9.56
N ILE A 342 -7.64 -24.00 -9.24
CA ILE A 342 -7.41 -25.38 -9.70
C ILE A 342 -8.11 -26.40 -8.78
N LYS A 343 -8.01 -26.23 -7.47
CA LYS A 343 -8.56 -27.16 -6.50
C LYS A 343 -9.95 -26.81 -5.99
N HIS A 344 -10.39 -25.56 -6.15
CA HIS A 344 -11.67 -25.04 -5.66
C HIS A 344 -11.89 -25.33 -4.16
N TYR A 345 -10.83 -25.19 -3.35
CA TYR A 345 -10.89 -25.42 -1.91
C TYR A 345 -11.46 -24.20 -1.19
N ASN A 346 -11.97 -24.44 0.02
CA ASN A 346 -12.61 -23.43 0.85
C ASN A 346 -11.63 -22.29 1.22
N TYR A 347 -12.06 -21.04 1.05
CA TYR A 347 -11.30 -19.81 1.36
C TYR A 347 -10.93 -19.70 2.84
N VAL A 348 -11.79 -20.18 3.76
CA VAL A 348 -11.51 -20.15 5.20
C VAL A 348 -10.22 -20.91 5.53
N ARG A 349 -10.01 -22.09 4.90
CA ARG A 349 -8.78 -22.85 5.08
C ARG A 349 -7.57 -22.11 4.52
N LEU A 350 -7.73 -21.39 3.42
CA LEU A 350 -6.66 -20.58 2.81
C LEU A 350 -6.29 -19.40 3.71
N ILE A 351 -7.27 -18.75 4.33
CA ILE A 351 -7.06 -17.70 5.34
C ILE A 351 -6.27 -18.27 6.53
N ILE A 352 -6.62 -19.46 7.02
CA ILE A 352 -5.88 -20.13 8.11
C ILE A 352 -4.42 -20.38 7.70
N VAL A 353 -4.17 -20.86 6.49
CA VAL A 353 -2.79 -21.07 5.98
C VAL A 353 -2.04 -19.73 5.92
N GLY A 354 -2.67 -18.65 5.47
CA GLY A 354 -2.07 -17.32 5.47
C GLY A 354 -1.69 -16.84 6.88
N PHE A 355 -2.57 -17.00 7.87
CA PHE A 355 -2.26 -16.65 9.26
C PHE A 355 -1.18 -17.55 9.87
N LEU A 356 -1.14 -18.84 9.54
CA LEU A 356 -0.04 -19.73 9.94
C LEU A 356 1.30 -19.27 9.35
N GLY A 357 1.30 -18.81 8.11
CA GLY A 357 2.48 -18.18 7.49
C GLY A 357 2.93 -16.92 8.23
N LEU A 358 1.98 -16.07 8.65
CA LEU A 358 2.26 -14.86 9.42
C LEU A 358 2.83 -15.20 10.82
N ILE A 359 2.26 -16.17 11.49
CA ILE A 359 2.80 -16.70 12.78
C ILE A 359 4.21 -17.26 12.57
N GLY A 360 4.42 -18.00 11.48
CA GLY A 360 5.74 -18.54 11.14
C GLY A 360 6.78 -17.45 10.91
N TYR A 361 6.39 -16.34 10.27
CA TYR A 361 7.23 -15.14 10.13
C TYR A 361 7.59 -14.54 11.49
N LEU A 362 6.60 -14.28 12.36
CA LEU A 362 6.83 -13.63 13.66
C LEU A 362 7.70 -14.51 14.57
N ILE A 363 7.45 -15.82 14.62
CA ILE A 363 8.28 -16.76 15.37
C ILE A 363 9.69 -16.82 14.78
N GLY A 364 9.80 -16.93 13.45
CA GLY A 364 11.09 -16.94 12.76
C GLY A 364 11.91 -15.70 13.05
N PHE A 365 11.29 -14.53 12.98
CA PHE A 365 11.95 -13.26 13.32
C PHE A 365 12.36 -13.22 14.79
N TYR A 366 11.49 -13.60 15.72
CA TYR A 366 11.80 -13.66 17.16
C TYR A 366 12.99 -14.57 17.46
N LEU A 367 13.08 -15.74 16.82
CA LEU A 367 14.19 -16.68 17.02
C LEU A 367 15.52 -16.18 16.43
N THR A 368 15.48 -15.22 15.53
CA THR A 368 16.68 -14.60 14.90
C THR A 368 17.11 -13.31 15.59
N LEU A 369 16.44 -12.85 16.65
CA LEU A 369 16.83 -11.65 17.42
C LEU A 369 18.07 -11.94 18.27
N SER A 370 19.26 -11.72 17.71
CA SER A 370 20.52 -11.72 18.47
C SER A 370 21.56 -10.83 17.77
N ALA A 371 22.48 -10.24 18.52
CA ALA A 371 23.44 -9.26 18.04
C ALA A 371 24.50 -9.83 17.05
N ASP A 372 24.69 -11.15 17.03
CA ASP A 372 25.75 -11.80 16.22
C ASP A 372 25.21 -12.56 15.00
N ILE A 373 24.03 -12.20 14.52
CA ILE A 373 23.35 -12.91 13.43
C ILE A 373 23.71 -12.35 12.07
N HIS A 374 24.00 -13.25 11.13
CA HIS A 374 24.19 -12.90 9.72
C HIS A 374 22.83 -12.70 9.02
N ILE A 375 22.75 -11.71 8.13
CA ILE A 375 21.52 -11.32 7.40
C ILE A 375 20.81 -12.50 6.71
N SER A 376 21.55 -13.54 6.33
CA SER A 376 20.98 -14.72 5.67
C SER A 376 19.94 -15.46 6.50
N GLN A 377 19.95 -15.32 7.83
CA GLN A 377 18.97 -15.96 8.70
C GLN A 377 17.59 -15.29 8.63
N PHE A 378 17.52 -14.02 8.18
CA PHE A 378 16.27 -13.29 7.96
C PHE A 378 15.60 -13.65 6.61
N TYR A 379 16.29 -14.36 5.71
CA TYR A 379 15.74 -14.71 4.40
C TYR A 379 14.45 -15.54 4.51
N LEU A 380 14.45 -16.56 5.37
CA LEU A 380 13.29 -17.43 5.54
C LEU A 380 12.10 -16.71 6.20
N PRO A 381 12.25 -15.99 7.32
CA PRO A 381 11.18 -15.16 7.88
C PRO A 381 10.59 -14.18 6.84
N THR A 382 11.42 -13.50 6.06
CA THR A 382 10.98 -12.56 5.04
C THR A 382 10.20 -13.25 3.91
N ILE A 383 10.62 -14.45 3.47
CA ILE A 383 9.84 -15.26 2.50
C ILE A 383 8.48 -15.64 3.10
N CYS A 384 8.44 -16.07 4.36
CA CYS A 384 7.19 -16.40 5.05
C CYS A 384 6.26 -15.19 5.16
N ARG A 385 6.79 -13.99 5.45
CA ARG A 385 6.05 -12.73 5.47
C ARG A 385 5.43 -12.43 4.10
N GLY A 386 6.24 -12.41 3.04
CA GLY A 386 5.77 -12.17 1.68
C GLY A 386 4.71 -13.19 1.24
N PHE A 387 4.91 -14.47 1.56
CA PHE A 387 3.95 -15.54 1.29
C PHE A 387 2.62 -15.30 2.01
N ALA A 388 2.66 -15.07 3.32
CA ALA A 388 1.48 -14.85 4.13
C ALA A 388 0.67 -13.64 3.66
N TYR A 389 1.37 -12.53 3.41
CA TYR A 389 0.75 -11.30 2.93
C TYR A 389 0.06 -11.49 1.59
N ALA A 390 0.73 -12.14 0.64
CA ALA A 390 0.16 -12.40 -0.68
C ALA A 390 -1.06 -13.34 -0.64
N VAL A 391 -0.99 -14.40 0.18
CA VAL A 391 -2.11 -15.33 0.37
C VAL A 391 -3.31 -14.64 0.98
N LEU A 392 -3.12 -13.87 2.04
CA LEU A 392 -4.22 -13.20 2.75
C LEU A 392 -4.85 -12.09 1.90
N SER A 393 -4.03 -11.22 1.31
CA SER A 393 -4.51 -10.11 0.47
C SER A 393 -5.29 -10.61 -0.74
N ALA A 394 -4.77 -11.60 -1.48
CA ALA A 394 -5.46 -12.17 -2.64
C ALA A 394 -6.78 -12.84 -2.23
N THR A 395 -6.79 -13.60 -1.12
CA THR A 395 -7.98 -14.29 -0.64
C THR A 395 -9.05 -13.31 -0.18
N PHE A 396 -8.67 -12.27 0.57
CA PHE A 396 -9.62 -11.25 1.03
C PHE A 396 -10.26 -10.48 -0.11
N MET A 397 -9.51 -10.20 -1.19
CA MET A 397 -10.06 -9.56 -2.39
C MET A 397 -11.08 -10.43 -3.10
N VAL A 398 -10.82 -11.74 -3.23
CA VAL A 398 -11.80 -12.69 -3.79
C VAL A 398 -13.03 -12.78 -2.89
N CYS A 399 -12.85 -12.91 -1.57
CA CYS A 399 -13.96 -12.93 -0.62
C CYS A 399 -14.81 -11.66 -0.68
N LEU A 400 -14.18 -10.49 -0.80
CA LEU A 400 -14.89 -9.21 -0.91
C LEU A 400 -15.77 -9.16 -2.18
N GLU A 401 -15.25 -9.67 -3.29
CA GLU A 401 -16.00 -9.72 -4.55
C GLU A 401 -17.16 -10.71 -4.48
N GLU A 402 -16.98 -11.88 -3.87
CA GLU A 402 -18.07 -12.88 -3.73
C GLU A 402 -19.17 -12.43 -2.77
N ILE A 403 -18.82 -11.69 -1.70
CA ILE A 403 -19.80 -11.19 -0.73
C ILE A 403 -20.67 -10.09 -1.32
N MET A 404 -20.12 -9.25 -2.20
CA MET A 404 -20.76 -8.03 -2.68
C MET A 404 -21.26 -8.14 -4.12
N THR A 405 -22.31 -7.38 -4.43
CA THR A 405 -22.66 -7.15 -5.83
C THR A 405 -21.60 -6.30 -6.50
N PHE A 406 -21.40 -6.46 -7.79
CA PHE A 406 -20.41 -5.72 -8.58
C PHE A 406 -20.47 -4.20 -8.38
N GLN A 407 -21.67 -3.63 -8.17
CA GLN A 407 -21.83 -2.18 -7.92
C GLN A 407 -21.26 -1.77 -6.55
N HIS A 408 -21.47 -2.57 -5.51
CA HIS A 408 -21.00 -2.29 -4.15
C HIS A 408 -19.53 -2.69 -3.94
N PHE A 409 -19.00 -3.59 -4.77
CA PHE A 409 -17.63 -4.07 -4.67
C PHE A 409 -16.59 -2.93 -4.67
N PHE A 410 -16.70 -1.96 -5.60
CA PHE A 410 -15.76 -0.83 -5.67
C PHE A 410 -15.92 0.15 -4.51
N GLN A 411 -17.12 0.28 -3.96
CA GLN A 411 -17.35 1.06 -2.75
C GLN A 411 -16.76 0.32 -1.54
N GLY A 412 -16.98 -0.98 -1.43
CA GLY A 412 -16.38 -1.84 -0.41
C GLY A 412 -14.85 -1.85 -0.49
N LEU A 413 -14.31 -1.88 -1.70
CA LEU A 413 -12.87 -1.81 -1.95
C LEU A 413 -12.25 -0.49 -1.49
N SER A 414 -12.97 0.63 -1.60
CA SER A 414 -12.54 1.92 -1.05
C SER A 414 -12.33 1.84 0.47
N VAL A 415 -13.33 1.35 1.19
CA VAL A 415 -13.26 1.19 2.66
C VAL A 415 -12.22 0.14 3.06
N PHE A 416 -12.18 -0.98 2.33
CA PHE A 416 -11.22 -2.05 2.55
C PHE A 416 -9.77 -1.54 2.46
N ASN A 417 -9.42 -0.80 1.39
CA ASN A 417 -8.07 -0.26 1.24
C ASN A 417 -7.72 0.78 2.30
N MET A 418 -8.68 1.59 2.76
CA MET A 418 -8.41 2.55 3.84
C MET A 418 -8.12 1.84 5.16
N LEU A 419 -8.90 0.83 5.51
CA LEU A 419 -8.68 0.05 6.73
C LEU A 419 -7.42 -0.82 6.62
N HIS A 420 -7.16 -1.38 5.46
CA HIS A 420 -5.98 -2.16 5.16
C HIS A 420 -4.70 -1.31 5.34
N MET A 421 -4.52 -0.29 4.53
CA MET A 421 -3.23 0.39 4.42
C MET A 421 -3.06 1.58 5.39
N VAL A 422 -4.13 2.32 5.69
CA VAL A 422 -4.04 3.52 6.53
C VAL A 422 -4.28 3.16 7.99
N VAL A 423 -5.45 2.58 8.31
CA VAL A 423 -5.80 2.34 9.72
C VAL A 423 -4.98 1.18 10.30
N GLY A 424 -4.86 0.06 9.57
CA GLY A 424 -4.15 -1.12 10.05
C GLY A 424 -2.65 -0.86 10.24
N GLY A 425 -1.99 -0.31 9.22
CA GLY A 425 -0.56 0.02 9.27
C GLY A 425 -0.20 1.06 10.33
N VAL A 426 -0.94 2.18 10.36
CA VAL A 426 -0.67 3.26 11.33
C VAL A 426 -0.98 2.82 12.75
N LEU A 427 -2.11 2.13 12.98
CA LEU A 427 -2.48 1.62 14.30
C LEU A 427 -1.48 0.59 14.81
N GLY A 428 -1.06 -0.34 13.95
CA GLY A 428 -0.01 -1.31 14.27
C GLY A 428 1.30 -0.62 14.62
N GLY A 429 1.74 0.32 13.79
CA GLY A 429 2.95 1.12 14.04
C GLY A 429 2.91 1.86 15.38
N ALA A 430 1.79 2.53 15.69
CA ALA A 430 1.62 3.23 16.97
C ALA A 430 1.66 2.27 18.18
N VAL A 431 1.05 1.07 18.06
CA VAL A 431 1.12 0.05 19.13
C VAL A 431 2.55 -0.42 19.37
N TYR A 432 3.30 -0.72 18.30
CA TYR A 432 4.70 -1.17 18.42
C TYR A 432 5.62 -0.06 18.93
N ALA A 433 5.49 1.16 18.42
CA ALA A 433 6.27 2.31 18.88
C ALA A 433 6.02 2.59 20.37
N ARG A 434 4.75 2.53 20.81
CA ARG A 434 4.39 2.70 22.22
C ARG A 434 4.92 1.55 23.09
N GLY A 435 4.82 0.32 22.60
CA GLY A 435 5.41 -0.86 23.27
C GLY A 435 6.90 -0.69 23.48
N LEU A 436 7.63 -0.31 22.43
CA LEU A 436 9.07 -0.07 22.49
C LEU A 436 9.41 1.07 23.49
N ALA A 437 8.70 2.19 23.40
CA ALA A 437 8.88 3.33 24.31
C ALA A 437 8.63 2.98 25.79
N TYR A 438 7.76 2.01 26.06
CA TYR A 438 7.46 1.56 27.43
C TYR A 438 8.48 0.53 27.95
N TYR A 439 8.80 -0.50 27.15
CA TYR A 439 9.62 -1.61 27.62
C TYR A 439 11.13 -1.33 27.54
N LEU A 440 11.58 -0.52 26.59
CA LEU A 440 13.01 -0.24 26.43
C LEU A 440 13.62 0.47 27.65
N PRO A 441 13.05 1.57 28.19
CA PRO A 441 13.60 2.23 29.39
C PRO A 441 13.56 1.32 30.63
N ASP A 442 12.50 0.52 30.82
CA ASP A 442 12.37 -0.39 31.96
C ASP A 442 13.46 -1.48 31.91
N ASN A 443 13.71 -2.07 30.75
CA ASN A 443 14.77 -3.05 30.57
C ASN A 443 16.15 -2.40 30.74
N LEU A 444 16.41 -1.25 30.14
CA LEU A 444 17.66 -0.51 30.33
C LEU A 444 17.93 -0.19 31.82
N ALA A 445 16.89 0.22 32.55
CA ALA A 445 17.01 0.48 34.00
C ALA A 445 17.32 -0.80 34.79
N ARG A 446 16.69 -1.95 34.48
CA ARG A 446 16.96 -3.23 35.12
C ARG A 446 18.40 -3.71 34.87
N TYR A 447 18.86 -3.60 33.64
CA TYR A 447 20.22 -3.96 33.30
C TYR A 447 21.24 -2.97 33.87
N GLY A 448 20.97 -1.66 33.80
CA GLY A 448 21.83 -0.64 34.41
C GLY A 448 22.01 -0.85 35.90
N SER A 449 21.01 -1.34 36.60
CA SER A 449 21.12 -1.72 38.02
C SER A 449 21.99 -2.96 38.30
N ALA A 450 22.15 -3.83 37.28
CA ALA A 450 22.99 -5.04 37.37
C ALA A 450 24.46 -4.77 37.02
N ILE A 451 24.79 -3.61 36.40
CA ILE A 451 26.15 -3.19 36.07
C ILE A 451 26.72 -2.44 37.27
N ASP A 452 27.50 -3.14 38.10
CA ASP A 452 28.14 -2.57 39.25
C ASP A 452 29.48 -1.90 38.85
N HIS A 453 29.95 -0.88 39.61
CA HIS A 453 31.22 -0.16 39.42
C HIS A 453 32.41 -1.12 39.29
N VAL A 454 32.35 -2.30 39.90
CA VAL A 454 33.39 -3.33 39.85
C VAL A 454 33.51 -3.97 38.46
N SER A 455 32.44 -4.08 37.71
CA SER A 455 32.45 -4.62 36.34
C SER A 455 33.18 -3.69 35.36
N PHE A 456 33.11 -2.38 35.59
CA PHE A 456 33.78 -1.38 34.78
C PHE A 456 35.30 -1.30 35.01
N SER A 457 35.77 -1.62 36.23
CA SER A 457 37.18 -1.53 36.55
C SER A 457 38.04 -2.57 35.82
N ASN A 458 37.43 -3.70 35.42
CA ASN A 458 38.14 -4.82 34.80
C ASN A 458 38.22 -4.76 33.26
N ASN A 459 37.38 -3.98 32.61
CA ASN A 459 37.40 -3.86 31.14
C ASN A 459 36.71 -2.56 30.60
N PRO A 460 37.44 -1.41 30.68
CA PRO A 460 36.88 -0.09 30.27
C PRO A 460 36.56 0.01 28.77
N PHE A 461 37.01 -0.94 27.93
CA PHE A 461 36.80 -0.94 26.48
C PHE A 461 35.50 -1.65 26.04
N ASN A 462 34.77 -2.35 26.92
CA ASN A 462 33.57 -3.11 26.58
C ASN A 462 32.26 -2.36 26.84
N LEU A 463 32.26 -1.05 27.09
CA LEU A 463 31.04 -0.27 27.29
C LEU A 463 30.13 -0.33 26.04
N GLY A 464 30.75 -0.28 24.85
CA GLY A 464 30.03 -0.42 23.57
C GLY A 464 29.35 -1.79 23.41
N HIS A 465 30.07 -2.85 23.73
CA HIS A 465 29.58 -4.24 23.62
C HIS A 465 28.45 -4.53 24.64
N TYR A 466 28.57 -4.00 25.86
CA TYR A 466 27.48 -4.08 26.83
C TYR A 466 26.26 -3.26 26.41
N MET A 467 26.43 -2.09 25.82
CA MET A 467 25.31 -1.30 25.30
C MET A 467 24.63 -1.98 24.09
N GLU A 468 25.37 -2.72 23.27
CA GLU A 468 24.83 -3.52 22.16
C GLU A 468 24.04 -4.76 22.65
N GLU A 469 24.50 -5.47 23.68
CA GLU A 469 23.74 -6.54 24.34
C GLU A 469 22.45 -6.05 25.01
N PHE A 470 22.38 -4.78 25.37
CA PHE A 470 21.22 -4.16 26.02
C PHE A 470 20.08 -3.80 25.05
N ILE A 471 20.38 -3.62 23.78
CA ILE A 471 19.44 -3.19 22.75
C ILE A 471 18.87 -4.41 22.01
N SER A 472 19.58 -5.55 22.00
CA SER A 472 19.10 -6.83 21.47
C SER A 472 18.19 -7.54 22.48
#